data_c4c0c13c881d4be447f095a4f2d194b2
#
_entry.id   c4c0c13c881d4be447f095a4f2d194b2
#
_cell.length_a   1.000
_cell.length_b   1.000
_cell.length_c   1.000
_cell.angle_alpha   90.00
_cell.angle_beta   90.00
_cell.angle_gamma   90.00
#
_symmetry.space_group_name_H-M   'P 1'
#
loop_
_entity.id
_entity.type
_entity.pdbx_description
1 polymer ?
#
loop_
_entity_poly.entity_id
_entity_poly.type
_entity_poly.pdbx_seq_one_letter_code
_entity_poly.pdbx_strand_id
1 'polypeptide(L)'
;MATQSTPATLPLHEKKPLVRRAAPDRSQRVRHIVQGAFLLLNGWLGAQFYLWVRYFERGGEGLYVSRPAGVEGWLPIAGLMNTKYFLSTGRIPAVHPAAMFLFLGFVGMSLFLKKSFCSWLCPVGTFSEFLAGVGRRVWGRVFRIPRWLDISLRGLKYLLLAFFTVFIGGMSAEALDGFMASPYGLMADVKMLNFFREMGTTAAIVIALLVVASTLVENFWCRYLCPYGALMGLVSLASPVKIRRDVEACIDCSKCAKACPAGLKVDQLVQIRSAECTACMACVASCPAENALQLALAPRRAETARERWARRGLRPAVVVAVIAYFFLGAVLFARATNHWKSDLSKAAYMELVPQTDQLSHPAVQEH
;
A
#
# COMPACT_ATOMS: atom_id res chain seq x y z
N MET A 1 -25.72 48.10 46.42
CA MET A 1 -25.22 46.76 46.74
C MET A 1 -24.97 46.03 45.43
N ALA A 2 -23.73 45.98 44.97
CA ALA A 2 -23.33 45.30 43.72
C ALA A 2 -22.86 43.89 44.10
N THR A 3 -23.61 42.87 43.70
CA THR A 3 -23.25 41.48 43.84
C THR A 3 -22.17 41.14 42.84
N GLN A 4 -20.93 40.95 43.32
CA GLN A 4 -19.82 40.40 42.57
C GLN A 4 -20.14 38.93 42.25
N SER A 5 -20.39 38.61 40.97
CA SER A 5 -20.43 37.24 40.47
C SER A 5 -19.01 36.70 40.43
N THR A 6 -18.72 35.72 41.27
CA THR A 6 -17.47 34.92 41.24
C THR A 6 -17.36 34.21 39.89
N PRO A 7 -16.24 34.31 39.17
CA PRO A 7 -16.06 33.60 37.90
C PRO A 7 -16.08 32.08 38.22
N ALA A 8 -16.98 31.38 37.54
CA ALA A 8 -17.04 29.92 37.59
C ALA A 8 -15.69 29.36 37.11
N THR A 9 -14.91 28.81 38.01
CA THR A 9 -13.72 28.04 37.70
C THR A 9 -14.13 26.81 36.91
N LEU A 10 -13.78 26.78 35.63
CA LEU A 10 -13.92 25.56 34.81
C LEU A 10 -13.28 24.38 35.56
N PRO A 11 -13.96 23.22 35.69
CA PRO A 11 -13.41 22.08 36.38
C PRO A 11 -12.08 21.68 35.75
N LEU A 12 -11.00 21.75 36.50
CA LEU A 12 -9.70 21.22 36.12
C LEU A 12 -9.90 19.77 35.69
N HIS A 13 -9.60 19.45 34.43
CA HIS A 13 -9.69 18.11 33.88
C HIS A 13 -8.89 17.17 34.82
N GLU A 14 -9.56 16.39 35.60
CA GLU A 14 -8.94 15.47 36.54
C GLU A 14 -8.01 14.53 35.79
N LYS A 15 -6.70 14.58 36.09
CA LYS A 15 -5.70 13.77 35.38
C LYS A 15 -5.97 12.31 35.69
N LYS A 16 -6.38 11.56 34.67
CA LYS A 16 -6.62 10.12 34.79
C LYS A 16 -5.33 9.39 35.18
N PRO A 17 -5.41 8.40 36.07
CA PRO A 17 -4.25 7.63 36.51
C PRO A 17 -3.63 6.88 35.33
N LEU A 18 -2.32 6.99 35.18
CA LEU A 18 -1.55 6.29 34.12
C LEU A 18 -1.25 4.86 34.60
N VAL A 19 -1.97 3.88 34.08
CA VAL A 19 -1.55 2.48 34.11
C VAL A 19 -0.56 2.26 32.98
N ARG A 20 0.72 2.19 33.31
CA ARG A 20 1.79 2.02 32.30
C ARG A 20 1.78 0.61 31.74
N ARG A 21 2.05 0.50 30.44
CA ARG A 21 2.23 -0.77 29.75
C ARG A 21 3.40 -1.55 30.38
N ALA A 22 3.14 -2.79 30.81
CA ALA A 22 4.13 -3.64 31.49
C ALA A 22 5.26 -4.08 30.53
N ALA A 23 4.97 -4.29 29.24
CA ALA A 23 5.95 -4.69 28.25
C ALA A 23 5.97 -3.73 27.05
N PRO A 24 7.14 -3.46 26.43
CA PRO A 24 7.25 -2.63 25.25
C PRO A 24 6.51 -3.27 24.06
N ASP A 25 5.87 -2.43 23.26
CA ASP A 25 5.20 -2.88 22.03
C ASP A 25 6.24 -3.27 20.97
N ARG A 26 6.13 -4.49 20.46
CA ARG A 26 7.06 -5.03 19.45
C ARG A 26 6.54 -4.88 18.01
N SER A 27 5.38 -4.26 17.79
CA SER A 27 4.74 -4.16 16.47
C SER A 27 5.63 -3.48 15.44
N GLN A 28 6.35 -2.42 15.82
CA GLN A 28 7.22 -1.70 14.91
C GLN A 28 8.45 -2.53 14.53
N ARG A 29 9.06 -3.24 15.49
CA ARG A 29 10.19 -4.15 15.19
C ARG A 29 9.78 -5.25 14.22
N VAL A 30 8.65 -5.90 14.48
CA VAL A 30 8.11 -6.95 13.60
C VAL A 30 7.81 -6.38 12.20
N ARG A 31 7.18 -5.22 12.14
CA ARG A 31 6.86 -4.54 10.87
C ARG A 31 8.12 -4.24 10.05
N HIS A 32 9.15 -3.67 10.67
CA HIS A 32 10.41 -3.35 9.96
C HIS A 32 11.13 -4.62 9.48
N ILE A 33 11.06 -5.73 10.21
CA ILE A 33 11.59 -7.01 9.77
C ILE A 33 10.86 -7.49 8.51
N VAL A 34 9.52 -7.43 8.50
CA VAL A 34 8.70 -7.82 7.34
C VAL A 34 8.99 -6.91 6.14
N GLN A 35 9.06 -5.59 6.36
CA GLN A 35 9.43 -4.62 5.32
C GLN A 35 10.82 -4.93 4.73
N GLY A 36 11.82 -5.17 5.58
CA GLY A 36 13.18 -5.50 5.16
C GLY A 36 13.24 -6.81 4.36
N ALA A 37 12.58 -7.85 4.85
CA ALA A 37 12.51 -9.14 4.16
C ALA A 37 11.83 -9.00 2.78
N PHE A 38 10.77 -8.20 2.69
CA PHE A 38 10.07 -7.98 1.43
C PHE A 38 10.86 -7.09 0.46
N LEU A 39 11.63 -6.11 0.96
CA LEU A 39 12.58 -5.35 0.13
C LEU A 39 13.67 -6.24 -0.44
N LEU A 40 14.24 -7.14 0.36
CA LEU A 40 15.24 -8.11 -0.10
C LEU A 40 14.66 -9.05 -1.16
N LEU A 41 13.42 -9.54 -0.96
CA LEU A 41 12.73 -10.34 -1.96
C LEU A 41 12.54 -9.57 -3.28
N ASN A 42 12.10 -8.30 -3.23
CA ASN A 42 11.95 -7.47 -4.43
C ASN A 42 13.29 -7.18 -5.10
N GLY A 43 14.35 -6.92 -4.33
CA GLY A 43 15.71 -6.78 -4.86
C GLY A 43 16.19 -8.03 -5.59
N TRP A 44 15.96 -9.21 -5.01
CA TRP A 44 16.24 -10.49 -5.63
C TRP A 44 15.46 -10.68 -6.95
N LEU A 45 14.14 -10.48 -6.92
CA LEU A 45 13.29 -10.59 -8.11
C LEU A 45 13.72 -9.60 -9.19
N GLY A 46 14.07 -8.35 -8.82
CA GLY A 46 14.56 -7.34 -9.74
C GLY A 46 15.90 -7.73 -10.37
N ALA A 47 16.86 -8.24 -9.60
CA ALA A 47 18.14 -8.72 -10.11
C ALA A 47 17.96 -9.93 -11.05
N GLN A 48 17.13 -10.89 -10.68
CA GLN A 48 16.80 -12.04 -11.51
C GLN A 48 16.14 -11.61 -12.81
N PHE A 49 15.21 -10.66 -12.76
CA PHE A 49 14.53 -10.12 -13.93
C PHE A 49 15.49 -9.35 -14.84
N TYR A 50 16.38 -8.54 -14.28
CA TYR A 50 17.42 -7.84 -15.03
C TYR A 50 18.33 -8.82 -15.80
N LEU A 51 18.79 -9.89 -15.16
CA LEU A 51 19.62 -10.92 -15.79
C LEU A 51 18.86 -11.63 -16.91
N TRP A 52 17.55 -11.92 -16.68
CA TRP A 52 16.70 -12.51 -17.69
C TRP A 52 16.54 -11.60 -18.91
N VAL A 53 16.27 -10.31 -18.75
CA VAL A 53 16.19 -9.34 -19.86
C VAL A 53 17.52 -9.26 -20.62
N ARG A 54 18.64 -9.15 -19.89
CA ARG A 54 19.99 -9.10 -20.49
C ARG A 54 20.32 -10.31 -21.35
N TYR A 55 19.83 -11.50 -20.99
CA TYR A 55 20.01 -12.71 -21.80
C TYR A 55 19.34 -12.57 -23.18
N PHE A 56 18.12 -12.04 -23.24
CA PHE A 56 17.42 -11.86 -24.51
C PHE A 56 17.96 -10.67 -25.31
N GLU A 57 18.36 -9.59 -24.68
CA GLU A 57 19.03 -8.46 -25.34
C GLU A 57 20.33 -8.87 -26.02
N ARG A 58 21.02 -9.91 -25.51
CA ARG A 58 22.25 -10.45 -26.09
C ARG A 58 22.02 -11.59 -27.10
N GLY A 59 20.82 -11.73 -27.63
CA GLY A 59 20.51 -12.78 -28.56
C GLY A 59 20.54 -14.20 -28.01
N GLY A 60 20.40 -14.35 -26.69
CA GLY A 60 20.42 -15.65 -26.00
C GLY A 60 21.81 -16.10 -25.57
N GLU A 61 22.79 -15.22 -25.59
CA GLU A 61 24.14 -15.51 -25.10
C GLU A 61 24.29 -15.19 -23.60
N GLY A 62 24.98 -16.08 -22.87
CA GLY A 62 25.28 -15.92 -21.47
C GLY A 62 24.41 -16.76 -20.52
N LEU A 63 24.36 -16.35 -19.24
CA LEU A 63 23.64 -17.08 -18.20
C LEU A 63 22.12 -16.91 -18.35
N TYR A 64 21.43 -18.00 -18.66
CA TYR A 64 19.97 -18.02 -18.65
C TYR A 64 19.43 -18.17 -17.23
N VAL A 65 18.59 -17.23 -16.82
CA VAL A 65 17.84 -17.27 -15.57
C VAL A 65 16.34 -17.27 -15.91
N SER A 66 15.54 -18.02 -15.16
CA SER A 66 14.08 -18.05 -15.42
C SER A 66 13.44 -16.70 -15.07
N ARG A 67 12.42 -16.26 -15.88
CA ARG A 67 11.65 -15.06 -15.61
C ARG A 67 10.92 -15.17 -14.27
N PRO A 68 11.13 -14.25 -13.33
CA PRO A 68 10.43 -14.25 -12.05
C PRO A 68 9.03 -13.61 -12.23
N ALA A 69 7.97 -14.42 -12.29
CA ALA A 69 6.61 -13.90 -12.45
C ALA A 69 6.16 -12.92 -11.34
N GLY A 70 6.81 -12.96 -10.16
CA GLY A 70 6.56 -12.01 -9.08
C GLY A 70 6.81 -10.55 -9.43
N VAL A 71 7.59 -10.26 -10.49
CA VAL A 71 7.80 -8.90 -11.01
C VAL A 71 6.49 -8.26 -11.49
N GLU A 72 5.52 -9.05 -11.90
CA GLU A 72 4.21 -8.57 -12.34
C GLU A 72 3.41 -7.89 -11.22
N GLY A 73 3.79 -8.08 -9.95
CA GLY A 73 3.25 -7.32 -8.81
C GLY A 73 3.50 -5.81 -8.88
N TRP A 74 4.44 -5.37 -9.72
CA TRP A 74 4.71 -3.97 -10.01
C TRP A 74 3.85 -3.39 -11.15
N LEU A 75 2.97 -4.21 -11.75
CA LEU A 75 2.05 -3.82 -12.81
C LEU A 75 0.59 -3.71 -12.29
N PRO A 76 0.27 -2.74 -11.40
CA PRO A 76 -1.06 -2.65 -10.83
C PRO A 76 -2.17 -2.35 -11.85
N ILE A 77 -1.83 -1.68 -12.96
CA ILE A 77 -2.76 -1.40 -14.07
C ILE A 77 -3.10 -2.71 -14.79
N ALA A 78 -2.09 -3.51 -15.14
CA ALA A 78 -2.32 -4.85 -15.73
C ALA A 78 -3.11 -5.75 -14.77
N GLY A 79 -2.84 -5.68 -13.46
CA GLY A 79 -3.62 -6.40 -12.45
C GLY A 79 -5.10 -6.00 -12.43
N LEU A 80 -5.40 -4.70 -12.58
CA LEU A 80 -6.77 -4.19 -12.67
C LEU A 80 -7.46 -4.62 -13.98
N MET A 81 -6.76 -4.50 -15.13
CA MET A 81 -7.25 -4.91 -16.45
C MET A 81 -7.57 -6.41 -16.46
N ASN A 82 -6.64 -7.22 -16.01
CA ASN A 82 -6.79 -8.67 -15.94
C ASN A 82 -7.90 -9.10 -14.97
N THR A 83 -8.07 -8.38 -13.86
CA THR A 83 -9.18 -8.61 -12.92
C THR A 83 -10.53 -8.32 -13.59
N LYS A 84 -10.63 -7.20 -14.32
CA LYS A 84 -11.84 -6.88 -15.08
C LYS A 84 -12.12 -7.92 -16.17
N TYR A 85 -11.11 -8.31 -16.95
CA TYR A 85 -11.25 -9.35 -17.97
C TYR A 85 -11.77 -10.65 -17.37
N PHE A 86 -11.19 -11.09 -16.24
CA PHE A 86 -11.64 -12.27 -15.53
C PHE A 86 -13.11 -12.15 -15.05
N LEU A 87 -13.49 -11.01 -14.48
CA LEU A 87 -14.86 -10.79 -14.00
C LEU A 87 -15.89 -10.74 -15.13
N SER A 88 -15.52 -10.30 -16.33
CA SER A 88 -16.42 -10.18 -17.48
C SER A 88 -16.51 -11.47 -18.29
N THR A 89 -15.46 -12.29 -18.34
CA THR A 89 -15.39 -13.50 -19.20
C THR A 89 -15.39 -14.82 -18.44
N GLY A 90 -15.04 -14.78 -17.13
CA GLY A 90 -14.77 -15.98 -16.33
C GLY A 90 -13.46 -16.69 -16.68
N ARG A 91 -12.66 -16.16 -17.62
CA ARG A 91 -11.40 -16.76 -18.07
C ARG A 91 -10.20 -16.06 -17.41
N ILE A 92 -9.20 -16.86 -17.03
CA ILE A 92 -7.93 -16.32 -16.51
C ILE A 92 -7.11 -15.81 -17.71
N PRO A 93 -6.58 -14.58 -17.66
CA PRO A 93 -5.80 -14.02 -18.76
C PRO A 93 -4.47 -14.77 -18.94
N ALA A 94 -4.07 -14.98 -20.21
CA ALA A 94 -2.81 -15.65 -20.55
C ALA A 94 -1.58 -14.75 -20.34
N VAL A 95 -1.77 -13.42 -20.46
CA VAL A 95 -0.71 -12.42 -20.34
C VAL A 95 -0.72 -11.79 -18.96
N HIS A 96 0.41 -11.81 -18.29
CA HIS A 96 0.60 -11.29 -16.93
C HIS A 96 -0.44 -11.79 -15.89
N PRO A 97 -0.75 -13.10 -15.81
CA PRO A 97 -1.73 -13.63 -14.88
C PRO A 97 -1.32 -13.39 -13.42
N ALA A 98 -0.04 -13.42 -13.08
CA ALA A 98 0.46 -13.16 -11.73
C ALA A 98 0.11 -11.75 -11.25
N ALA A 99 0.02 -10.76 -12.15
CA ALA A 99 -0.42 -9.41 -11.81
C ALA A 99 -1.83 -9.41 -11.23
N MET A 100 -2.77 -10.19 -11.82
CA MET A 100 -4.13 -10.33 -11.32
C MET A 100 -4.16 -10.99 -9.93
N PHE A 101 -3.48 -12.12 -9.75
CA PHE A 101 -3.49 -12.83 -8.48
C PHE A 101 -2.88 -12.01 -7.34
N LEU A 102 -1.77 -11.34 -7.60
CA LEU A 102 -1.13 -10.45 -6.62
C LEU A 102 -2.02 -9.24 -6.32
N PHE A 103 -2.63 -8.64 -7.34
CA PHE A 103 -3.56 -7.53 -7.18
C PHE A 103 -4.74 -7.93 -6.27
N LEU A 104 -5.40 -9.05 -6.56
CA LEU A 104 -6.50 -9.58 -5.74
C LEU A 104 -6.04 -9.95 -4.32
N GLY A 105 -4.85 -10.52 -4.16
CA GLY A 105 -4.26 -10.80 -2.86
C GLY A 105 -4.06 -9.52 -2.03
N PHE A 106 -3.57 -8.44 -2.63
CA PHE A 106 -3.36 -7.16 -1.94
C PHE A 106 -4.69 -6.44 -1.66
N VAL A 107 -5.68 -6.54 -2.54
CA VAL A 107 -7.05 -6.06 -2.29
C VAL A 107 -7.68 -6.82 -1.13
N GLY A 108 -7.59 -8.17 -1.14
CA GLY A 108 -8.06 -9.01 -0.05
C GLY A 108 -7.41 -8.67 1.29
N MET A 109 -6.07 -8.51 1.30
CA MET A 109 -5.34 -8.05 2.48
C MET A 109 -5.87 -6.71 3.01
N SER A 110 -6.14 -5.76 2.12
CA SER A 110 -6.66 -4.43 2.51
C SER A 110 -8.11 -4.51 3.02
N LEU A 111 -8.90 -5.43 2.48
CA LEU A 111 -10.26 -5.69 2.94
C LEU A 111 -10.28 -6.22 4.39
N PHE A 112 -9.35 -7.10 4.76
CA PHE A 112 -9.34 -7.72 6.10
C PHE A 112 -8.53 -6.92 7.13
N LEU A 113 -7.36 -6.37 6.75
CA LEU A 113 -6.40 -5.72 7.65
C LEU A 113 -6.23 -4.22 7.42
N LYS A 114 -7.23 -3.53 6.92
CA LYS A 114 -7.05 -2.14 6.50
C LYS A 114 -6.02 -2.04 5.35
N LYS A 115 -5.56 -0.86 5.05
CA LYS A 115 -4.54 -0.59 4.03
C LYS A 115 -3.14 -1.13 4.44
N SER A 116 -3.08 -2.36 5.01
CA SER A 116 -1.83 -2.92 5.57
C SER A 116 -0.77 -3.19 4.50
N PHE A 117 -1.16 -3.57 3.27
CA PHE A 117 -0.21 -3.71 2.16
C PHE A 117 0.74 -2.51 2.05
N CYS A 118 0.20 -1.27 2.10
CA CYS A 118 1.00 -0.06 1.93
C CYS A 118 2.04 0.20 3.03
N SER A 119 1.83 -0.34 4.24
CA SER A 119 2.74 -0.10 5.38
C SER A 119 3.56 -1.31 5.80
N TRP A 120 3.24 -2.51 5.29
CA TRP A 120 3.93 -3.74 5.68
C TRP A 120 4.71 -4.37 4.54
N LEU A 121 4.21 -4.31 3.30
CA LEU A 121 4.82 -4.98 2.16
C LEU A 121 5.29 -4.02 1.07
N CYS A 122 4.53 -2.97 0.75
CA CYS A 122 4.83 -2.12 -0.40
C CYS A 122 6.24 -1.50 -0.33
N PRO A 123 7.14 -1.79 -1.28
CA PRO A 123 8.50 -1.24 -1.27
C PRO A 123 8.51 0.28 -1.35
N VAL A 124 7.61 0.87 -2.16
CA VAL A 124 7.50 2.34 -2.29
C VAL A 124 7.07 2.97 -0.95
N GLY A 125 6.13 2.33 -0.23
CA GLY A 125 5.72 2.76 1.11
C GLY A 125 6.86 2.71 2.12
N THR A 126 7.65 1.62 2.10
CA THR A 126 8.82 1.44 2.96
C THR A 126 9.90 2.48 2.67
N PHE A 127 10.19 2.71 1.37
CA PHE A 127 11.16 3.71 0.96
C PHE A 127 10.73 5.14 1.34
N SER A 128 9.44 5.44 1.15
CA SER A 128 8.87 6.74 1.54
C SER A 128 8.97 7.00 3.06
N GLU A 129 8.76 5.97 3.88
CA GLU A 129 8.95 6.04 5.33
C GLU A 129 10.41 6.26 5.71
N PHE A 130 11.33 5.60 5.00
CA PHE A 130 12.78 5.81 5.16
C PHE A 130 13.16 7.26 4.83
N LEU A 131 12.68 7.81 3.69
CA LEU A 131 12.92 9.19 3.30
C LEU A 131 12.39 10.18 4.35
N ALA A 132 11.20 9.94 4.89
CA ALA A 132 10.68 10.77 6.00
C ALA A 132 11.57 10.67 7.25
N GLY A 133 12.19 9.51 7.50
CA GLY A 133 13.21 9.34 8.55
C GLY A 133 14.45 10.18 8.31
N VAL A 134 14.97 10.20 7.08
CA VAL A 134 16.07 11.06 6.65
C VAL A 134 15.68 12.54 6.81
N GLY A 135 14.47 12.91 6.35
CA GLY A 135 13.94 14.26 6.50
C GLY A 135 13.91 14.73 7.95
N ARG A 136 13.47 13.88 8.88
CA ARG A 136 13.53 14.20 10.33
C ARG A 136 14.94 14.44 10.86
N ARG A 137 15.94 13.73 10.33
CA ARG A 137 17.36 13.92 10.72
C ARG A 137 17.96 15.19 10.14
N VAL A 138 17.66 15.48 8.87
CA VAL A 138 18.24 16.64 8.15
C VAL A 138 17.55 17.94 8.55
N TRP A 139 16.21 17.96 8.58
CA TRP A 139 15.42 19.16 8.82
C TRP A 139 14.98 19.33 10.28
N GLY A 140 15.30 18.38 11.16
CA GLY A 140 14.84 18.35 12.55
C GLY A 140 13.34 18.11 12.74
N ARG A 141 12.55 18.17 11.68
CA ARG A 141 11.08 18.02 11.70
C ARG A 141 10.55 17.54 10.35
N VAL A 142 9.35 16.98 10.36
CA VAL A 142 8.54 16.76 9.14
C VAL A 142 7.50 17.87 9.06
N PHE A 143 7.37 18.47 7.91
CA PHE A 143 6.40 19.55 7.70
C PHE A 143 4.97 18.97 7.62
N ARG A 144 4.05 19.62 8.31
CA ARG A 144 2.63 19.30 8.21
C ARG A 144 1.96 20.34 7.34
N ILE A 145 1.39 19.89 6.24
CA ILE A 145 0.61 20.74 5.34
C ILE A 145 -0.68 21.19 6.05
N PRO A 146 -1.11 22.45 5.89
CA PRO A 146 -2.39 22.93 6.40
C PRO A 146 -3.55 22.01 5.99
N ARG A 147 -4.49 21.79 6.90
CA ARG A 147 -5.55 20.77 6.73
C ARG A 147 -6.37 20.95 5.45
N TRP A 148 -6.68 22.17 5.08
CA TRP A 148 -7.45 22.47 3.86
C TRP A 148 -6.69 22.01 2.60
N LEU A 149 -5.42 22.34 2.51
CA LEU A 149 -4.56 21.96 1.38
C LEU A 149 -4.27 20.43 1.39
N ASP A 150 -4.04 19.84 2.57
CA ASP A 150 -3.84 18.39 2.72
C ASP A 150 -5.06 17.58 2.22
N ILE A 151 -6.29 18.04 2.51
CA ILE A 151 -7.50 17.38 2.04
C ILE A 151 -7.63 17.52 0.51
N SER A 152 -7.40 18.71 -0.03
CA SER A 152 -7.47 18.97 -1.48
C SER A 152 -6.45 18.14 -2.25
N LEU A 153 -5.20 18.10 -1.78
CA LEU A 153 -4.14 17.31 -2.40
C LEU A 153 -4.42 15.79 -2.33
N ARG A 154 -5.05 15.30 -1.26
CA ARG A 154 -5.48 13.88 -1.19
C ARG A 154 -6.54 13.55 -2.24
N GLY A 155 -7.32 14.52 -2.70
CA GLY A 155 -8.28 14.35 -3.79
C GLY A 155 -7.62 13.89 -5.08
N LEU A 156 -6.38 14.32 -5.36
CA LEU A 156 -5.68 14.01 -6.60
C LEU A 156 -5.49 12.51 -6.84
N LYS A 157 -5.14 11.73 -5.81
CA LYS A 157 -5.03 10.26 -5.96
C LYS A 157 -6.37 9.59 -6.26
N TYR A 158 -7.49 10.15 -5.78
CA TYR A 158 -8.83 9.63 -6.08
C TYR A 158 -9.26 10.03 -7.50
N LEU A 159 -8.88 11.20 -8.00
CA LEU A 159 -9.07 11.58 -9.40
C LEU A 159 -8.29 10.64 -10.33
N LEU A 160 -7.03 10.34 -10.01
CA LEU A 160 -6.23 9.37 -10.75
C LEU A 160 -6.85 7.97 -10.71
N LEU A 161 -7.34 7.54 -9.54
CA LEU A 161 -8.05 6.26 -9.42
C LEU A 161 -9.32 6.26 -10.27
N ALA A 162 -10.13 7.32 -10.21
CA ALA A 162 -11.35 7.44 -11.01
C ALA A 162 -11.03 7.39 -12.51
N PHE A 163 -9.99 8.12 -12.95
CA PHE A 163 -9.52 8.08 -14.34
C PHE A 163 -9.23 6.66 -14.80
N PHE A 164 -8.36 5.91 -14.09
CA PHE A 164 -8.05 4.53 -14.47
C PHE A 164 -9.25 3.59 -14.38
N THR A 165 -10.09 3.77 -13.36
CA THR A 165 -11.27 2.90 -13.18
C THR A 165 -12.32 3.14 -14.26
N VAL A 166 -12.57 4.40 -14.64
CA VAL A 166 -13.52 4.74 -15.71
C VAL A 166 -12.98 4.29 -17.05
N PHE A 167 -11.71 4.59 -17.36
CA PHE A 167 -11.09 4.23 -18.62
C PHE A 167 -11.06 2.69 -18.82
N ILE A 168 -10.47 1.95 -17.87
CA ILE A 168 -10.43 0.49 -17.93
C ILE A 168 -11.86 -0.08 -17.82
N GLY A 169 -12.72 0.53 -16.99
CA GLY A 169 -14.12 0.19 -16.83
C GLY A 169 -14.93 0.28 -18.12
N GLY A 170 -14.62 1.20 -19.02
CA GLY A 170 -15.26 1.37 -20.33
C GLY A 170 -14.79 0.40 -21.41
N MET A 171 -13.61 -0.24 -21.26
CA MET A 171 -13.09 -1.17 -22.28
C MET A 171 -13.90 -2.45 -22.34
N SER A 172 -14.17 -3.00 -23.53
CA SER A 172 -14.75 -4.35 -23.69
C SER A 172 -13.75 -5.43 -23.31
N ALA A 173 -14.21 -6.67 -23.14
CA ALA A 173 -13.33 -7.80 -22.86
C ALA A 173 -12.33 -8.05 -24.01
N GLU A 174 -12.79 -7.91 -25.24
CA GLU A 174 -11.97 -8.05 -26.45
C GLU A 174 -10.90 -6.96 -26.54
N ALA A 175 -11.26 -5.70 -26.20
CA ALA A 175 -10.32 -4.59 -26.18
C ALA A 175 -9.25 -4.78 -25.08
N LEU A 176 -9.62 -5.33 -23.93
CA LEU A 176 -8.67 -5.67 -22.85
C LEU A 176 -7.70 -6.76 -23.28
N ASP A 177 -8.23 -7.84 -23.87
CA ASP A 177 -7.42 -8.95 -24.35
C ASP A 177 -6.49 -8.51 -25.48
N GLY A 178 -7.00 -7.78 -26.46
CA GLY A 178 -6.21 -7.22 -27.56
C GLY A 178 -5.11 -6.27 -27.10
N PHE A 179 -5.39 -5.43 -26.09
CA PHE A 179 -4.36 -4.56 -25.50
C PHE A 179 -3.27 -5.37 -24.80
N MET A 180 -3.66 -6.35 -23.97
CA MET A 180 -2.69 -7.18 -23.22
C MET A 180 -1.88 -8.09 -24.16
N ALA A 181 -2.49 -8.60 -25.25
CA ALA A 181 -1.84 -9.40 -26.26
C ALA A 181 -0.99 -8.57 -27.26
N SER A 182 -1.10 -7.25 -27.25
CA SER A 182 -0.26 -6.38 -28.08
C SER A 182 1.22 -6.50 -27.68
N PRO A 183 2.17 -6.25 -28.61
CA PRO A 183 3.60 -6.24 -28.28
C PRO A 183 3.95 -5.35 -27.10
N TYR A 184 3.28 -4.21 -26.97
CA TYR A 184 3.42 -3.30 -25.83
C TYR A 184 2.93 -3.94 -24.52
N GLY A 185 1.75 -4.56 -24.53
CA GLY A 185 1.17 -5.23 -23.36
C GLY A 185 2.03 -6.41 -22.90
N LEU A 186 2.51 -7.22 -23.85
CA LEU A 186 3.39 -8.37 -23.58
C LEU A 186 4.71 -7.97 -22.92
N MET A 187 5.26 -6.80 -23.28
CA MET A 187 6.55 -6.30 -22.79
C MET A 187 6.40 -5.20 -21.72
N ALA A 188 5.24 -5.05 -21.11
CA ALA A 188 4.98 -3.99 -20.13
C ALA A 188 5.94 -4.01 -18.92
N ASP A 189 6.34 -5.20 -18.47
CA ASP A 189 7.32 -5.39 -17.38
C ASP A 189 8.75 -5.02 -17.82
N VAL A 190 9.15 -5.36 -19.04
CA VAL A 190 10.45 -4.96 -19.61
C VAL A 190 10.50 -3.45 -19.80
N LYS A 191 9.42 -2.83 -20.31
CA LYS A 191 9.31 -1.37 -20.42
C LYS A 191 9.43 -0.67 -19.05
N MET A 192 8.82 -1.25 -18.03
CA MET A 192 8.96 -0.73 -16.66
C MET A 192 10.42 -0.80 -16.18
N LEU A 193 11.16 -1.87 -16.49
CA LEU A 193 12.59 -1.96 -16.16
C LEU A 193 13.39 -0.92 -16.94
N ASN A 194 13.15 -0.79 -18.26
CA ASN A 194 13.87 0.16 -19.13
C ASN A 194 13.59 1.61 -18.74
N PHE A 195 12.40 1.94 -18.24
CA PHE A 195 12.11 3.26 -17.67
C PHE A 195 13.12 3.67 -16.58
N PHE A 196 13.58 2.72 -15.75
CA PHE A 196 14.58 3.00 -14.71
C PHE A 196 16.03 2.89 -15.23
N ARG A 197 16.28 2.09 -16.26
CA ARG A 197 17.62 1.93 -16.86
C ARG A 197 18.00 3.10 -17.77
N GLU A 198 17.02 3.59 -18.52
CA GLU A 198 17.17 4.63 -19.55
C GLU A 198 16.33 5.85 -19.23
N MET A 199 16.43 6.28 -17.98
CA MET A 199 15.61 7.36 -17.44
C MET A 199 15.88 8.67 -18.15
N GLY A 200 14.89 9.18 -18.87
CA GLY A 200 14.97 10.50 -19.49
C GLY A 200 15.04 11.63 -18.48
N THR A 201 15.60 12.77 -18.88
CA THR A 201 15.81 13.95 -17.99
C THR A 201 14.53 14.38 -17.27
N THR A 202 13.40 14.42 -17.97
CA THR A 202 12.11 14.79 -17.34
C THR A 202 11.70 13.82 -16.23
N ALA A 203 11.81 12.51 -16.47
CA ALA A 203 11.51 11.49 -15.48
C ALA A 203 12.43 11.60 -14.26
N ALA A 204 13.73 11.82 -14.48
CA ALA A 204 14.72 12.00 -13.43
C ALA A 204 14.39 13.23 -12.56
N ILE A 205 14.03 14.37 -13.16
CA ILE A 205 13.62 15.58 -12.44
C ILE A 205 12.35 15.30 -11.60
N VAL A 206 11.34 14.68 -12.18
CA VAL A 206 10.08 14.37 -11.47
C VAL A 206 10.35 13.45 -10.28
N ILE A 207 11.15 12.39 -10.45
CA ILE A 207 11.51 11.47 -9.37
C ILE A 207 12.31 12.20 -8.30
N ALA A 208 13.28 13.03 -8.66
CA ALA A 208 14.06 13.84 -7.72
C ALA A 208 13.15 14.77 -6.88
N LEU A 209 12.21 15.45 -7.53
CA LEU A 209 11.21 16.29 -6.83
C LEU A 209 10.34 15.48 -5.87
N LEU A 210 9.90 14.29 -6.26
CA LEU A 210 9.10 13.40 -5.40
C LEU A 210 9.91 12.87 -4.21
N VAL A 211 11.19 12.57 -4.40
CA VAL A 211 12.11 12.17 -3.32
C VAL A 211 12.27 13.32 -2.35
N VAL A 212 12.59 14.52 -2.82
CA VAL A 212 12.72 15.72 -1.97
C VAL A 212 11.40 16.00 -1.23
N ALA A 213 10.27 15.99 -1.93
CA ALA A 213 8.95 16.18 -1.31
C ALA A 213 8.66 15.15 -0.21
N SER A 214 9.12 13.89 -0.40
CA SER A 214 8.96 12.81 0.59
C SER A 214 9.88 12.95 1.81
N THR A 215 10.98 13.71 1.72
CA THR A 215 11.76 14.08 2.90
C THR A 215 11.12 15.22 3.70
N LEU A 216 10.38 16.10 3.03
CA LEU A 216 9.70 17.23 3.65
C LEU A 216 8.36 16.84 4.25
N VAL A 217 7.56 16.05 3.54
CA VAL A 217 6.21 15.62 3.92
C VAL A 217 6.14 14.09 3.95
N GLU A 218 5.76 13.54 5.09
CA GLU A 218 5.71 12.10 5.30
C GLU A 218 4.77 11.40 4.31
N ASN A 219 5.32 10.40 3.61
CA ASN A 219 4.62 9.59 2.62
C ASN A 219 4.00 10.41 1.46
N PHE A 220 4.69 11.44 0.95
CA PHE A 220 4.15 12.37 -0.04
C PHE A 220 3.51 11.66 -1.24
N TRP A 221 4.25 10.78 -1.93
CA TRP A 221 3.71 10.00 -3.05
C TRP A 221 2.49 9.17 -2.68
N CYS A 222 2.60 8.36 -1.62
CA CYS A 222 1.53 7.46 -1.18
C CYS A 222 0.28 8.21 -0.71
N ARG A 223 0.48 9.43 -0.18
CA ARG A 223 -0.56 10.24 0.41
C ARG A 223 -1.38 11.01 -0.62
N TYR A 224 -0.74 11.51 -1.69
CA TYR A 224 -1.35 12.45 -2.63
C TYR A 224 -1.49 11.94 -4.05
N LEU A 225 -0.60 11.07 -4.52
CA LEU A 225 -0.49 10.72 -5.93
C LEU A 225 -0.79 9.25 -6.24
N CYS A 226 -0.61 8.32 -5.30
CA CYS A 226 -0.72 6.90 -5.60
C CYS A 226 -2.20 6.43 -5.74
N PRO A 227 -2.70 6.14 -6.97
CA PRO A 227 -4.08 5.68 -7.17
C PRO A 227 -4.29 4.28 -6.59
N TYR A 228 -3.27 3.43 -6.61
CA TYR A 228 -3.31 2.12 -5.98
C TYR A 228 -3.52 2.24 -4.46
N GLY A 229 -2.84 3.22 -3.83
CA GLY A 229 -3.06 3.55 -2.43
C GLY A 229 -4.46 4.11 -2.15
N ALA A 230 -5.09 4.80 -3.10
CA ALA A 230 -6.48 5.24 -2.99
C ALA A 230 -7.45 4.05 -3.01
N LEU A 231 -7.28 3.12 -3.98
CA LEU A 231 -8.07 1.90 -4.08
C LEU A 231 -8.01 1.06 -2.79
N MET A 232 -6.78 0.76 -2.31
CA MET A 232 -6.61 0.04 -1.04
C MET A 232 -7.24 0.76 0.14
N GLY A 233 -7.22 2.10 0.13
CA GLY A 233 -7.87 2.94 1.13
C GLY A 233 -9.39 2.78 1.12
N LEU A 234 -10.04 2.84 -0.04
CA LEU A 234 -11.48 2.67 -0.18
C LEU A 234 -11.92 1.27 0.25
N VAL A 235 -11.26 0.24 -0.26
CA VAL A 235 -11.53 -1.15 0.14
C VAL A 235 -11.37 -1.32 1.66
N SER A 236 -10.39 -0.67 2.27
CA SER A 236 -10.13 -0.75 3.70
C SER A 236 -11.24 -0.17 4.60
N LEU A 237 -12.16 0.62 4.05
CA LEU A 237 -13.31 1.10 4.80
C LEU A 237 -14.22 -0.04 5.26
N ALA A 238 -14.33 -1.09 4.43
CA ALA A 238 -15.08 -2.31 4.75
C ALA A 238 -14.34 -3.25 5.72
N SER A 239 -13.04 -3.03 5.98
CA SER A 239 -12.24 -3.90 6.85
C SER A 239 -12.89 -4.08 8.24
N PRO A 240 -13.01 -5.32 8.74
CA PRO A 240 -13.49 -5.60 10.09
C PRO A 240 -12.51 -5.19 11.18
N VAL A 241 -11.23 -5.04 10.82
CA VAL A 241 -10.15 -4.66 11.75
C VAL A 241 -9.97 -3.14 11.75
N LYS A 242 -9.93 -2.52 12.92
CA LYS A 242 -9.78 -1.06 13.12
C LYS A 242 -8.82 -0.77 14.28
N ILE A 243 -8.15 0.39 14.24
CA ILE A 243 -7.53 0.94 15.45
C ILE A 243 -8.63 1.47 16.35
N ARG A 244 -8.58 1.09 17.62
CA ARG A 244 -9.56 1.45 18.65
C ARG A 244 -8.87 2.08 19.84
N ARG A 245 -9.50 3.11 20.37
CA ARG A 245 -9.10 3.82 21.59
C ARG A 245 -10.11 3.55 22.71
N ASP A 246 -9.61 3.18 23.87
CA ASP A 246 -10.36 3.21 25.10
C ASP A 246 -10.28 4.61 25.70
N VAL A 247 -11.45 5.19 25.91
CA VAL A 247 -11.55 6.54 26.46
C VAL A 247 -11.24 6.53 27.97
N GLU A 248 -11.55 5.45 28.67
CA GLU A 248 -11.31 5.35 30.11
C GLU A 248 -9.84 5.12 30.43
N ALA A 249 -9.18 4.22 29.69
CA ALA A 249 -7.75 3.94 29.83
C ALA A 249 -6.86 5.02 29.20
N CYS A 250 -7.41 5.91 28.36
CA CYS A 250 -6.67 6.95 27.68
C CYS A 250 -6.37 8.13 28.62
N ILE A 251 -5.11 8.56 28.69
CA ILE A 251 -4.65 9.71 29.48
C ILE A 251 -4.59 11.02 28.69
N ASP A 252 -5.15 11.05 27.49
CA ASP A 252 -5.27 12.20 26.57
C ASP A 252 -3.92 12.93 26.24
N CYS A 253 -2.80 12.19 26.19
CA CYS A 253 -1.45 12.73 25.98
C CYS A 253 -1.12 13.04 24.52
N SER A 254 -2.00 12.76 23.56
CA SER A 254 -1.88 12.99 22.11
C SER A 254 -0.64 12.39 21.41
N LYS A 255 0.14 11.52 22.06
CA LYS A 255 1.32 10.86 21.46
C LYS A 255 0.94 10.05 20.22
N CYS A 256 -0.21 9.38 20.25
CA CYS A 256 -0.72 8.57 19.14
C CYS A 256 -1.05 9.40 17.88
N ALA A 257 -1.60 10.61 18.03
CA ALA A 257 -1.86 11.52 16.90
C ALA A 257 -0.56 12.08 16.33
N LYS A 258 0.43 12.38 17.20
CA LYS A 258 1.77 12.85 16.77
C LYS A 258 2.55 11.76 16.02
N ALA A 259 2.38 10.48 16.41
CA ALA A 259 3.05 9.33 15.80
C ALA A 259 2.35 8.83 14.53
N CYS A 260 1.17 9.36 14.16
CA CYS A 260 0.43 8.89 13.01
C CYS A 260 0.99 9.45 11.70
N PRO A 261 1.56 8.62 10.79
CA PRO A 261 2.13 9.08 9.52
C PRO A 261 1.06 9.66 8.58
N ALA A 262 -0.20 9.23 8.72
CA ALA A 262 -1.32 9.79 7.95
C ALA A 262 -1.92 11.07 8.58
N GLY A 263 -1.39 11.55 9.72
CA GLY A 263 -1.88 12.75 10.40
C GLY A 263 -3.31 12.64 10.94
N LEU A 264 -3.76 11.43 11.28
CA LEU A 264 -5.09 11.19 11.82
C LEU A 264 -5.15 11.62 13.29
N LYS A 265 -6.29 12.21 13.70
CA LYS A 265 -6.56 12.59 15.09
C LYS A 265 -6.97 11.37 15.92
N VAL A 266 -6.02 10.45 16.15
CA VAL A 266 -6.25 9.16 16.83
C VAL A 266 -6.70 9.37 18.29
N ASP A 267 -6.23 10.45 18.91
CA ASP A 267 -6.55 10.87 20.29
C ASP A 267 -8.00 11.34 20.47
N GLN A 268 -8.69 11.73 19.39
CA GLN A 268 -10.05 12.27 19.43
C GLN A 268 -11.12 11.25 18.99
N LEU A 269 -10.72 10.11 18.46
CA LEU A 269 -11.63 9.12 17.87
C LEU A 269 -11.62 7.83 18.70
N VAL A 270 -12.79 7.24 18.95
CA VAL A 270 -12.91 5.93 19.59
C VAL A 270 -12.52 4.81 18.64
N GLN A 271 -12.76 5.01 17.33
CA GLN A 271 -12.45 4.04 16.27
C GLN A 271 -12.01 4.76 15.01
N ILE A 272 -10.90 4.31 14.42
CA ILE A 272 -10.37 4.90 13.18
C ILE A 272 -11.02 4.23 11.96
N ARG A 273 -11.95 4.96 11.32
CA ARG A 273 -12.66 4.53 10.09
C ARG A 273 -12.11 5.15 8.79
N SER A 274 -11.00 5.89 8.88
CA SER A 274 -10.42 6.59 7.73
C SER A 274 -9.81 5.62 6.70
N ALA A 275 -9.96 5.93 5.40
CA ALA A 275 -9.28 5.29 4.29
C ALA A 275 -7.74 5.50 4.31
N GLU A 276 -7.27 6.51 5.07
CA GLU A 276 -5.85 6.81 5.19
C GLU A 276 -5.14 5.95 6.24
N CYS A 277 -5.88 5.20 7.07
CA CYS A 277 -5.28 4.34 8.08
C CYS A 277 -4.66 3.10 7.44
N THR A 278 -3.33 3.00 7.51
CA THR A 278 -2.54 1.89 6.95
C THR A 278 -2.34 0.72 7.92
N ALA A 279 -2.94 0.73 9.09
CA ALA A 279 -2.72 -0.27 10.14
C ALA A 279 -1.23 -0.49 10.49
N CYS A 280 -0.41 0.56 10.36
CA CYS A 280 1.02 0.50 10.67
C CYS A 280 1.34 0.33 12.16
N MET A 281 0.35 0.47 13.02
CA MET A 281 0.44 0.36 14.48
C MET A 281 1.40 1.34 15.17
N ALA A 282 1.91 2.37 14.48
CA ALA A 282 2.81 3.37 15.09
C ALA A 282 2.14 4.10 16.27
N CYS A 283 0.84 4.41 16.14
CA CYS A 283 0.04 4.99 17.23
C CYS A 283 -0.11 4.04 18.42
N VAL A 284 -0.24 2.73 18.19
CA VAL A 284 -0.33 1.70 19.25
C VAL A 284 1.01 1.61 19.98
N ALA A 285 2.12 1.57 19.23
CA ALA A 285 3.47 1.48 19.79
C ALA A 285 3.86 2.72 20.61
N SER A 286 3.36 3.91 20.21
CA SER A 286 3.64 5.17 20.92
C SER A 286 2.79 5.40 22.17
N CYS A 287 1.74 4.59 22.38
CA CYS A 287 0.84 4.75 23.51
C CYS A 287 1.46 4.23 24.80
N PRO A 288 1.67 5.08 25.84
CA PRO A 288 2.25 4.64 27.10
C PRO A 288 1.26 3.91 28.01
N ALA A 289 -0.05 4.13 27.80
CA ALA A 289 -1.10 3.55 28.64
C ALA A 289 -1.43 2.13 28.19
N GLU A 290 -1.54 1.23 29.16
CA GLU A 290 -1.90 -0.16 28.90
C GLU A 290 -3.33 -0.25 28.36
N ASN A 291 -3.52 -1.07 27.34
CA ASN A 291 -4.81 -1.31 26.69
C ASN A 291 -5.57 -0.08 26.15
N ALA A 292 -5.03 1.13 26.25
CA ALA A 292 -5.70 2.34 25.79
C ALA A 292 -5.82 2.43 24.25
N LEU A 293 -4.95 1.75 23.50
CA LEU A 293 -4.98 1.75 22.03
C LEU A 293 -4.59 0.40 21.46
N GLN A 294 -5.44 -0.15 20.60
CA GLN A 294 -5.27 -1.48 20.04
C GLN A 294 -5.72 -1.55 18.57
N LEU A 295 -5.09 -2.45 17.77
CA LEU A 295 -5.64 -2.93 16.52
C LEU A 295 -6.56 -4.12 16.83
N ALA A 296 -7.87 -4.00 16.60
CA ALA A 296 -8.83 -5.01 17.01
C ALA A 296 -9.97 -5.15 15.99
N LEU A 297 -10.68 -6.28 16.04
CA LEU A 297 -11.90 -6.49 15.28
C LEU A 297 -12.97 -5.47 15.69
N ALA A 298 -13.69 -4.91 14.72
CA ALA A 298 -14.81 -4.01 14.98
C ALA A 298 -16.01 -4.82 15.55
N PRO A 299 -16.68 -4.37 16.63
CA PRO A 299 -17.88 -5.07 17.11
C PRO A 299 -19.00 -4.97 16.07
N ARG A 300 -19.74 -6.04 15.91
CA ARG A 300 -20.87 -6.09 14.97
C ARG A 300 -22.11 -5.33 15.45
N ARG A 301 -22.31 -5.13 16.76
CA ARG A 301 -23.40 -4.36 17.38
C ARG A 301 -23.07 -4.01 18.84
N ALA A 302 -23.88 -3.15 19.46
CA ALA A 302 -23.71 -2.59 20.79
C ALA A 302 -23.60 -3.67 21.90
N GLU A 303 -22.41 -4.21 22.06
CA GLU A 303 -22.00 -4.94 23.26
C GLU A 303 -21.66 -3.93 24.35
N THR A 304 -21.84 -4.29 25.60
CA THR A 304 -21.48 -3.44 26.75
C THR A 304 -20.01 -3.02 26.66
N ALA A 305 -19.64 -1.87 27.22
CA ALA A 305 -18.26 -1.36 27.17
C ALA A 305 -17.25 -2.40 27.70
N ARG A 306 -17.63 -3.22 28.65
CA ARG A 306 -16.81 -4.27 29.25
C ARG A 306 -16.53 -5.46 28.34
N GLU A 307 -17.52 -5.90 27.55
CA GLU A 307 -17.34 -7.00 26.58
C GLU A 307 -16.53 -6.58 25.34
N ARG A 308 -16.62 -5.30 24.96
CA ARG A 308 -15.81 -4.72 23.86
C ARG A 308 -14.30 -4.77 24.13
N TRP A 309 -13.91 -4.75 25.41
CA TRP A 309 -12.51 -4.80 25.86
C TRP A 309 -11.99 -6.22 26.06
N ALA A 310 -12.84 -7.17 26.35
CA ALA A 310 -12.44 -8.58 26.51
C ALA A 310 -11.87 -9.19 25.21
N ARG A 311 -12.16 -8.61 24.05
CA ARG A 311 -11.54 -8.99 22.78
C ARG A 311 -10.15 -8.39 22.68
N ARG A 312 -9.16 -9.19 23.05
CA ARG A 312 -7.72 -8.86 22.97
C ARG A 312 -7.36 -8.27 21.62
N GLY A 313 -6.58 -7.18 21.60
CA GLY A 313 -6.01 -6.61 20.39
C GLY A 313 -5.23 -7.65 19.59
N LEU A 314 -5.22 -7.51 18.26
CA LEU A 314 -4.47 -8.39 17.38
C LEU A 314 -2.98 -8.27 17.67
N ARG A 315 -2.36 -9.39 18.00
CA ARG A 315 -0.90 -9.45 18.16
C ARG A 315 -0.22 -9.22 16.81
N PRO A 316 0.95 -8.58 16.76
CA PRO A 316 1.70 -8.39 15.51
C PRO A 316 1.92 -9.68 14.71
N ALA A 317 2.13 -10.81 15.39
CA ALA A 317 2.26 -12.13 14.75
C ALA A 317 1.00 -12.53 13.96
N VAL A 318 -0.19 -12.25 14.49
CA VAL A 318 -1.46 -12.52 13.78
C VAL A 318 -1.58 -11.64 12.53
N VAL A 319 -1.17 -10.38 12.63
CA VAL A 319 -1.15 -9.47 11.47
C VAL A 319 -0.22 -10.02 10.38
N VAL A 320 0.99 -10.46 10.75
CA VAL A 320 1.94 -11.09 9.81
C VAL A 320 1.38 -12.37 9.21
N ALA A 321 0.74 -13.24 10.03
CA ALA A 321 0.13 -14.47 9.54
C ALA A 321 -0.97 -14.22 8.49
N VAL A 322 -1.83 -13.22 8.71
CA VAL A 322 -2.88 -12.85 7.74
C VAL A 322 -2.26 -12.24 6.48
N ILE A 323 -1.23 -11.40 6.61
CA ILE A 323 -0.48 -10.85 5.47
C ILE A 323 0.13 -11.98 4.65
N ALA A 324 0.82 -12.92 5.31
CA ALA A 324 1.42 -14.08 4.67
C ALA A 324 0.37 -14.97 3.99
N TYR A 325 -0.78 -15.20 4.63
CA TYR A 325 -1.88 -15.97 4.06
C TYR A 325 -2.37 -15.38 2.73
N PHE A 326 -2.64 -14.07 2.66
CA PHE A 326 -3.09 -13.44 1.41
C PHE A 326 -1.99 -13.41 0.35
N PHE A 327 -0.76 -13.11 0.72
CA PHE A 327 0.35 -13.03 -0.23
C PHE A 327 0.75 -14.42 -0.76
N LEU A 328 1.08 -15.33 0.14
CA LEU A 328 1.48 -16.68 -0.23
C LEU A 328 0.31 -17.48 -0.79
N GLY A 329 -0.90 -17.27 -0.27
CA GLY A 329 -2.11 -17.90 -0.78
C GLY A 329 -2.37 -17.54 -2.25
N ALA A 330 -2.24 -16.27 -2.63
CA ALA A 330 -2.35 -15.83 -4.03
C ALA A 330 -1.28 -16.50 -4.92
N VAL A 331 -0.02 -16.53 -4.46
CA VAL A 331 1.10 -17.14 -5.19
C VAL A 331 0.91 -18.67 -5.33
N LEU A 332 0.58 -19.35 -4.24
CA LEU A 332 0.41 -20.80 -4.22
C LEU A 332 -0.81 -21.23 -5.05
N PHE A 333 -1.92 -20.50 -4.95
CA PHE A 333 -3.11 -20.76 -5.75
C PHE A 333 -2.82 -20.61 -7.26
N ALA A 334 -2.18 -19.51 -7.66
CA ALA A 334 -1.81 -19.28 -9.05
C ALA A 334 -0.84 -20.35 -9.58
N ARG A 335 0.09 -20.84 -8.74
CA ARG A 335 1.00 -21.93 -9.11
C ARG A 335 0.27 -23.28 -9.21
N ALA A 336 -0.59 -23.59 -8.25
CA ALA A 336 -1.34 -24.84 -8.23
C ALA A 336 -2.30 -24.98 -9.43
N THR A 337 -2.81 -23.85 -9.91
CA THR A 337 -3.68 -23.80 -11.09
C THR A 337 -2.92 -23.59 -12.41
N ASN A 338 -1.58 -23.61 -12.39
CA ASN A 338 -0.69 -23.35 -13.53
C ASN A 338 -0.85 -21.98 -14.21
N HIS A 339 -1.40 -20.98 -13.49
CA HIS A 339 -1.60 -19.60 -13.98
C HIS A 339 -0.63 -18.59 -13.34
N TRP A 340 0.56 -19.04 -12.93
CA TRP A 340 1.56 -18.16 -12.33
C TRP A 340 2.49 -17.49 -13.35
N LYS A 341 2.60 -18.05 -14.54
CA LYS A 341 3.51 -17.55 -15.60
C LYS A 341 2.70 -17.14 -16.82
N SER A 342 3.18 -16.14 -17.55
CA SER A 342 2.64 -15.78 -18.86
C SER A 342 2.95 -16.87 -19.89
N ASP A 343 1.97 -17.17 -20.74
CA ASP A 343 2.07 -18.16 -21.82
C ASP A 343 2.75 -17.57 -23.07
N LEU A 344 4.02 -17.13 -22.91
CA LEU A 344 4.80 -16.64 -24.03
C LEU A 344 5.95 -17.60 -24.36
N SER A 345 6.13 -17.87 -25.65
CA SER A 345 7.23 -18.72 -26.11
C SER A 345 8.58 -18.02 -25.97
N LYS A 346 9.65 -18.81 -25.82
CA LYS A 346 11.02 -18.27 -25.78
C LYS A 346 11.35 -17.51 -27.08
N ALA A 347 10.83 -17.95 -28.24
CA ALA A 347 11.03 -17.29 -29.53
C ALA A 347 10.42 -15.88 -29.54
N ALA A 348 9.20 -15.72 -29.02
CA ALA A 348 8.57 -14.41 -28.91
C ALA A 348 9.37 -13.44 -28.00
N TYR A 349 9.94 -13.93 -26.92
CA TYR A 349 10.82 -13.11 -26.07
C TYR A 349 12.12 -12.72 -26.79
N MET A 350 12.71 -13.63 -27.62
CA MET A 350 13.91 -13.33 -28.41
C MET A 350 13.66 -12.22 -29.44
N GLU A 351 12.47 -12.15 -29.98
CA GLU A 351 12.06 -11.13 -30.95
C GLU A 351 11.71 -9.81 -30.25
N LEU A 352 10.86 -9.84 -29.21
CA LEU A 352 10.25 -8.65 -28.64
C LEU A 352 11.14 -7.91 -27.64
N VAL A 353 11.94 -8.62 -26.83
CA VAL A 353 12.75 -7.98 -25.79
C VAL A 353 13.79 -6.99 -26.37
N PRO A 354 14.55 -7.31 -27.43
CA PRO A 354 15.49 -6.35 -28.01
C PRO A 354 14.82 -5.12 -28.64
N GLN A 355 13.54 -5.25 -29.03
CA GLN A 355 12.79 -4.18 -29.71
C GLN A 355 11.90 -3.38 -28.74
N THR A 356 11.96 -3.69 -27.43
CA THR A 356 11.02 -3.15 -26.43
C THR A 356 10.92 -1.62 -26.45
N ASP A 357 12.02 -0.92 -26.67
CA ASP A 357 12.04 0.56 -26.65
C ASP A 357 11.31 1.18 -27.84
N GLN A 358 11.25 0.47 -28.97
CA GLN A 358 10.56 0.90 -30.19
C GLN A 358 9.04 0.63 -30.14
N LEU A 359 8.57 -0.20 -29.21
CA LEU A 359 7.15 -0.54 -29.10
C LEU A 359 6.35 0.68 -28.60
N SER A 360 5.49 1.23 -29.46
CA SER A 360 4.57 2.31 -29.09
C SER A 360 3.35 1.78 -28.34
N HIS A 361 2.75 2.64 -27.52
CA HIS A 361 1.46 2.34 -26.88
C HIS A 361 0.39 2.19 -27.99
N PRO A 362 -0.37 1.08 -28.03
CA PRO A 362 -1.42 0.91 -29.03
C PRO A 362 -2.45 2.04 -28.88
N ALA A 363 -2.80 2.67 -30.01
CA ALA A 363 -3.91 3.62 -30.04
C ALA A 363 -5.21 2.86 -29.70
N VAL A 364 -6.02 3.41 -28.83
CA VAL A 364 -7.35 2.88 -28.57
C VAL A 364 -8.17 3.11 -29.84
N GLN A 365 -8.44 2.04 -30.60
CA GLN A 365 -9.40 2.12 -31.69
C GLN A 365 -10.79 2.18 -31.04
N GLU A 366 -11.41 3.37 -31.11
CA GLU A 366 -12.84 3.52 -30.84
C GLU A 366 -13.59 2.83 -31.98
N HIS A 367 -14.27 1.74 -31.66
CA HIS A 367 -15.26 1.10 -32.50
C HIS A 367 -16.64 1.37 -31.98
#